data_d669f255593d119e40b2f1934bf1c310
#
_entry.id   d669f255593d119e40b2f1934bf1c310
#
_cell.length_a   1.000
_cell.length_b   1.000
_cell.length_c   1.000
_cell.angle_alpha   90.00
_cell.angle_beta   90.00
_cell.angle_gamma   90.00
#
_symmetry.space_group_name_H-M   'P 1'
#
loop_
_entity.id
_entity.type
_entity.pdbx_description
1 polymer ?
#
loop_
_entity_poly.entity_id
_entity_poly.type
_entity_poly.pdbx_seq_one_letter_code
_entity_poly.pdbx_strand_id
1 'polypeptide(L)'
;MKLWGGRFTKETNKLVENFNESLSFDHRFYKQDIRGSIAHVKMLAKQNILTDNERDKIIEGLKSIEADIDAGKLKFDDGSEDIHSFVEAHLIERIGDTGKKLHTGRSRNDQVALDMKLYVRDEIDELKDLLYELLSEVLNIMEENKSTYMPGFTHLQKAQPTTLAHHFGAYFEMFIRDFDRLVSTRKRMNLSPLGSGAFAGTTYDLDRDYVASILDFDTATRNSMDSVSDRDYLLELLSDLAIMSMHLSRLSEEIIIWNTDEYRFVEMDDTYSTGSSIMPQKKNPDIAELIRGKSGRVYGSLISLLTTMKGLPLAYNKDMQEDKEMSFDAIDTVKSLIKLMSGMLSSMKFNHERMAKSARGGFTNATDAADYLVKKNVAFRDAHEIVGRLVLYGIENNKALDDFTLEEFQNISEVFDNDIYDAISLKTCVEKRNTKGAPGLKAINDEIEASRKILESLK
;
A
#
# COMPACT_ATOMS: atom_id res chain seq x y z
N MET A 1 27.80 24.51 -11.99
CA MET A 1 28.15 25.91 -11.49
C MET A 1 27.71 26.01 -10.04
N LYS A 2 28.60 26.42 -9.09
CA LYS A 2 28.18 26.64 -7.69
C LYS A 2 27.43 27.95 -7.60
N LEU A 3 26.20 27.93 -7.15
CA LEU A 3 25.34 29.11 -6.97
C LEU A 3 25.64 29.89 -5.67
N TRP A 4 26.52 29.34 -4.81
CA TRP A 4 26.97 29.91 -3.55
C TRP A 4 28.51 29.90 -3.48
N GLY A 5 29.18 30.97 -3.53
CA GLY A 5 30.66 30.96 -3.56
C GLY A 5 31.31 32.24 -3.03
N GLY A 6 30.58 33.33 -2.95
CA GLY A 6 31.17 34.65 -2.70
C GLY A 6 31.93 34.84 -1.38
N ARG A 7 31.73 33.96 -0.37
CA ARG A 7 32.42 34.02 0.94
C ARG A 7 33.63 33.07 1.02
N PHE A 8 33.65 32.03 0.17
CA PHE A 8 34.64 30.95 0.28
C PHE A 8 35.86 31.26 -0.53
N THR A 9 37.04 31.09 0.06
CA THR A 9 38.36 31.38 -0.53
C THR A 9 39.13 30.15 -0.99
N LYS A 10 38.56 28.94 -0.73
CA LYS A 10 39.15 27.65 -1.12
C LYS A 10 38.16 26.84 -1.92
N GLU A 11 38.64 25.99 -2.82
CA GLU A 11 37.85 24.99 -3.50
C GLU A 11 37.36 23.91 -2.52
N THR A 12 36.13 23.41 -2.75
CA THR A 12 35.57 22.32 -1.95
C THR A 12 36.34 21.01 -2.26
N ASN A 13 36.60 20.22 -1.26
CA ASN A 13 37.18 18.89 -1.45
C ASN A 13 36.19 17.99 -2.24
N LYS A 14 36.72 17.30 -3.25
CA LYS A 14 35.93 16.45 -4.14
C LYS A 14 35.14 15.35 -3.40
N LEU A 15 35.70 14.79 -2.30
CA LEU A 15 34.98 13.84 -1.45
C LEU A 15 33.75 14.48 -0.79
N VAL A 16 33.88 15.74 -0.35
CA VAL A 16 32.78 16.49 0.25
C VAL A 16 31.71 16.81 -0.80
N GLU A 17 32.11 17.14 -2.03
CA GLU A 17 31.15 17.35 -3.13
C GLU A 17 30.35 16.10 -3.41
N ASN A 18 30.99 14.95 -3.59
CA ASN A 18 30.33 13.67 -3.84
C ASN A 18 29.46 13.20 -2.68
N PHE A 19 29.84 13.51 -1.43
CA PHE A 19 29.07 13.13 -0.25
C PHE A 19 27.82 14.02 -0.03
N ASN A 20 27.88 15.26 -0.52
CA ASN A 20 26.83 16.25 -0.34
C ASN A 20 25.84 16.29 -1.52
N GLU A 21 26.22 15.74 -2.66
CA GLU A 21 25.44 15.69 -3.89
C GLU A 21 24.16 14.85 -3.69
N SER A 22 23.05 15.29 -4.27
CA SER A 22 21.75 14.60 -4.25
C SER A 22 21.14 14.38 -5.64
N LEU A 23 21.77 14.95 -6.71
CA LEU A 23 21.24 14.82 -8.07
C LEU A 23 21.06 13.36 -8.51
N SER A 24 21.91 12.46 -8.01
CA SER A 24 21.86 11.01 -8.29
C SER A 24 20.53 10.36 -7.92
N PHE A 25 19.78 10.92 -6.98
CA PHE A 25 18.47 10.39 -6.55
C PHE A 25 17.34 11.42 -6.62
N ASP A 26 17.60 12.72 -6.43
CA ASP A 26 16.55 13.74 -6.42
C ASP A 26 16.09 14.17 -7.84
N HIS A 27 16.83 13.79 -8.87
CA HIS A 27 16.40 13.99 -10.26
C HIS A 27 15.02 13.39 -10.54
N ARG A 28 14.55 12.45 -9.73
CA ARG A 28 13.23 11.82 -9.86
C ARG A 28 12.08 12.83 -9.87
N PHE A 29 12.20 13.92 -9.14
CA PHE A 29 11.15 14.93 -9.06
C PHE A 29 11.40 16.19 -9.91
N TYR A 30 12.19 16.08 -10.99
CA TYR A 30 12.42 17.22 -11.90
C TYR A 30 11.12 17.86 -12.43
N LYS A 31 10.05 17.06 -12.66
CA LYS A 31 8.74 17.55 -13.08
C LYS A 31 8.09 18.40 -11.99
N GLN A 32 8.23 17.98 -10.74
CA GLN A 32 7.69 18.69 -9.60
C GLN A 32 8.44 20.02 -9.36
N ASP A 33 9.77 20.02 -9.48
CA ASP A 33 10.58 21.23 -9.40
C ASP A 33 10.21 22.24 -10.49
N ILE A 34 10.09 21.78 -11.74
CA ILE A 34 9.67 22.63 -12.87
C ILE A 34 8.25 23.15 -12.66
N ARG A 35 7.30 22.31 -12.23
CA ARG A 35 5.92 22.70 -11.92
C ARG A 35 5.85 23.74 -10.81
N GLY A 36 6.60 23.54 -9.73
CA GLY A 36 6.74 24.48 -8.62
C GLY A 36 7.37 25.79 -9.05
N SER A 37 8.42 25.74 -9.86
CA SER A 37 9.11 26.91 -10.41
C SER A 37 8.21 27.74 -11.35
N ILE A 38 7.40 27.09 -12.18
CA ILE A 38 6.41 27.76 -13.04
C ILE A 38 5.35 28.48 -12.19
N ALA A 39 4.87 27.84 -11.12
CA ALA A 39 3.91 28.46 -10.21
C ALA A 39 4.51 29.67 -9.49
N HIS A 40 5.75 29.57 -9.03
CA HIS A 40 6.47 30.65 -8.40
C HIS A 40 6.62 31.86 -9.32
N VAL A 41 7.04 31.65 -10.56
CA VAL A 41 7.23 32.72 -11.56
C VAL A 41 5.92 33.42 -11.92
N LYS A 42 4.81 32.66 -12.04
CA LYS A 42 3.48 33.22 -12.23
C LYS A 42 3.08 34.15 -11.08
N MET A 43 3.37 33.74 -9.85
CA MET A 43 3.12 34.54 -8.65
C MET A 43 3.99 35.79 -8.63
N LEU A 44 5.29 35.71 -8.93
CA LEU A 44 6.19 36.88 -8.98
C LEU A 44 5.70 37.93 -10.00
N ALA A 45 5.21 37.51 -11.17
CA ALA A 45 4.63 38.40 -12.14
C ALA A 45 3.32 39.04 -11.65
N LYS A 46 2.42 38.24 -11.03
CA LYS A 46 1.18 38.74 -10.43
C LYS A 46 1.45 39.82 -9.37
N GLN A 47 2.53 39.70 -8.63
CA GLN A 47 2.97 40.67 -7.61
C GLN A 47 3.85 41.80 -8.18
N ASN A 48 3.96 41.91 -9.50
CA ASN A 48 4.79 42.93 -10.20
C ASN A 48 6.29 42.88 -9.84
N ILE A 49 6.79 41.77 -9.37
CA ILE A 49 8.22 41.51 -9.10
C ILE A 49 8.94 41.17 -10.41
N LEU A 50 8.25 40.47 -11.30
CA LEU A 50 8.67 40.23 -12.69
C LEU A 50 7.70 40.89 -13.67
N THR A 51 8.20 41.22 -14.84
CA THR A 51 7.37 41.59 -15.98
C THR A 51 6.74 40.36 -16.62
N ASP A 52 5.63 40.54 -17.33
CA ASP A 52 4.99 39.45 -18.09
C ASP A 52 5.94 38.79 -19.10
N ASN A 53 6.79 39.59 -19.77
CA ASN A 53 7.77 39.07 -20.72
C ASN A 53 8.85 38.22 -20.04
N GLU A 54 9.32 38.60 -18.84
CA GLU A 54 10.29 37.80 -18.08
C GLU A 54 9.64 36.47 -17.60
N ARG A 55 8.41 36.53 -17.07
CA ARG A 55 7.63 35.35 -16.73
C ARG A 55 7.53 34.38 -17.88
N ASP A 56 7.10 34.86 -19.06
CA ASP A 56 6.86 34.00 -20.21
C ASP A 56 8.16 33.35 -20.70
N LYS A 57 9.27 34.13 -20.76
CA LYS A 57 10.58 33.59 -21.11
C LYS A 57 11.04 32.50 -20.14
N ILE A 58 10.85 32.68 -18.83
CA ILE A 58 11.25 31.69 -17.83
C ILE A 58 10.40 30.44 -17.98
N ILE A 59 9.06 30.57 -18.16
CA ILE A 59 8.15 29.43 -18.36
C ILE A 59 8.52 28.65 -19.62
N GLU A 60 8.78 29.31 -20.74
CA GLU A 60 9.21 28.66 -21.99
C GLU A 60 10.55 27.93 -21.81
N GLY A 61 11.52 28.54 -21.12
CA GLY A 61 12.80 27.92 -20.79
C GLY A 61 12.64 26.67 -19.94
N LEU A 62 11.83 26.72 -18.88
CA LEU A 62 11.56 25.57 -18.00
C LEU A 62 10.86 24.43 -18.74
N LYS A 63 9.85 24.71 -19.54
CA LYS A 63 9.17 23.70 -20.39
C LYS A 63 10.10 23.07 -21.42
N SER A 64 11.01 23.86 -21.98
CA SER A 64 12.02 23.36 -22.92
C SER A 64 13.01 22.43 -22.24
N ILE A 65 13.38 22.68 -20.97
CA ILE A 65 14.23 21.80 -20.16
C ILE A 65 13.50 20.47 -19.90
N GLU A 66 12.23 20.53 -19.45
CA GLU A 66 11.40 19.34 -19.21
C GLU A 66 11.31 18.47 -20.48
N ALA A 67 11.02 19.08 -21.63
CA ALA A 67 10.91 18.37 -22.90
C ALA A 67 12.24 17.69 -23.33
N ASP A 68 13.38 18.34 -23.08
CA ASP A 68 14.69 17.75 -23.42
C ASP A 68 15.08 16.64 -22.45
N ILE A 69 14.69 16.70 -21.17
CA ILE A 69 14.84 15.59 -20.21
C ILE A 69 13.95 14.41 -20.62
N ASP A 70 12.67 14.66 -20.90
CA ASP A 70 11.72 13.62 -21.34
C ASP A 70 12.18 12.92 -22.63
N ALA A 71 12.80 13.67 -23.54
CA ALA A 71 13.35 13.13 -24.79
C ALA A 71 14.72 12.46 -24.62
N GLY A 72 15.30 12.42 -23.41
CA GLY A 72 16.63 11.88 -23.15
C GLY A 72 17.80 12.65 -23.78
N LYS A 73 17.55 13.91 -24.22
CA LYS A 73 18.57 14.79 -24.79
C LYS A 73 19.42 15.46 -23.71
N LEU A 74 18.78 15.77 -22.57
CA LEU A 74 19.43 16.35 -21.41
C LEU A 74 19.52 15.27 -20.32
N LYS A 75 20.75 15.00 -19.84
CA LYS A 75 21.06 13.97 -18.85
C LYS A 75 21.53 14.60 -17.55
N PHE A 76 21.32 13.92 -16.43
CA PHE A 76 21.70 14.36 -15.09
C PHE A 76 23.18 14.01 -14.78
N ASP A 77 24.13 14.50 -15.58
CA ASP A 77 25.56 14.15 -15.52
C ASP A 77 26.51 15.38 -15.60
N ASP A 78 25.99 16.59 -15.38
CA ASP A 78 26.76 17.84 -15.48
C ASP A 78 27.51 18.24 -14.19
N GLY A 79 27.44 17.43 -13.13
CA GLY A 79 28.07 17.68 -11.84
C GLY A 79 27.35 18.75 -10.99
N SER A 80 26.07 18.98 -11.22
CA SER A 80 25.22 19.79 -10.36
C SER A 80 25.03 19.13 -8.99
N GLU A 81 24.86 19.96 -7.93
CA GLU A 81 24.69 19.46 -6.56
C GLU A 81 23.36 18.75 -6.35
N ASP A 82 22.30 19.29 -6.93
CA ASP A 82 20.91 18.83 -6.82
C ASP A 82 20.12 19.17 -8.10
N ILE A 83 18.90 18.63 -8.21
CA ILE A 83 18.03 18.87 -9.36
C ILE A 83 17.69 20.35 -9.55
N HIS A 84 17.57 21.07 -8.47
CA HIS A 84 17.24 22.50 -8.50
C HIS A 84 18.34 23.32 -9.12
N SER A 85 19.60 23.04 -8.74
CA SER A 85 20.81 23.66 -9.33
C SER A 85 20.96 23.27 -10.80
N PHE A 86 20.61 22.04 -11.14
CA PHE A 86 20.61 21.53 -12.51
C PHE A 86 19.62 22.34 -13.38
N VAL A 87 18.35 22.42 -12.96
CA VAL A 87 17.31 23.15 -13.71
C VAL A 87 17.65 24.62 -13.82
N GLU A 88 18.12 25.26 -12.73
CA GLU A 88 18.46 26.69 -12.72
C GLU A 88 19.68 27.00 -13.63
N ALA A 89 20.72 26.15 -13.63
CA ALA A 89 21.89 26.30 -14.50
C ALA A 89 21.51 26.22 -15.97
N HIS A 90 20.74 25.23 -16.38
CA HIS A 90 20.28 25.08 -17.76
C HIS A 90 19.29 26.17 -18.17
N LEU A 91 18.49 26.68 -17.25
CA LEU A 91 17.63 27.83 -17.53
C LEU A 91 18.48 29.09 -17.81
N ILE A 92 19.49 29.38 -16.99
CA ILE A 92 20.39 30.52 -17.19
C ILE A 92 21.15 30.38 -18.52
N GLU A 93 21.61 29.19 -18.86
CA GLU A 93 22.27 28.92 -20.15
C GLU A 93 21.37 29.27 -21.34
N ARG A 94 20.07 28.93 -21.27
CA ARG A 94 19.09 29.14 -22.37
C ARG A 94 18.62 30.58 -22.51
N ILE A 95 18.35 31.26 -21.39
CA ILE A 95 17.70 32.56 -21.41
C ILE A 95 18.50 33.70 -20.75
N GLY A 96 19.76 33.44 -20.34
CA GLY A 96 20.65 34.44 -19.80
C GLY A 96 20.22 34.98 -18.43
N ASP A 97 20.46 36.28 -18.21
CA ASP A 97 20.20 36.93 -16.92
C ASP A 97 18.74 36.89 -16.46
N THR A 98 17.79 36.72 -17.38
CA THR A 98 16.38 36.58 -17.01
C THR A 98 16.20 35.28 -16.19
N GLY A 99 16.96 34.21 -16.48
CA GLY A 99 16.92 32.96 -15.72
C GLY A 99 17.33 33.08 -14.25
N LYS A 100 18.25 34.00 -13.96
CA LYS A 100 18.71 34.29 -12.58
C LYS A 100 17.60 34.84 -11.69
N LYS A 101 16.54 35.40 -12.27
CA LYS A 101 15.41 35.96 -11.52
C LYS A 101 14.46 34.92 -10.97
N LEU A 102 14.53 33.67 -11.43
CA LEU A 102 13.68 32.57 -10.96
C LEU A 102 13.77 32.37 -9.44
N HIS A 103 14.95 32.58 -8.85
CA HIS A 103 15.18 32.36 -7.41
C HIS A 103 14.72 33.51 -6.51
N THR A 104 14.16 34.60 -7.07
CA THR A 104 13.73 35.77 -6.29
C THR A 104 12.69 35.41 -5.22
N GLY A 105 12.97 35.71 -3.95
CA GLY A 105 12.06 35.47 -2.83
C GLY A 105 11.91 34.00 -2.46
N ARG A 106 12.76 33.11 -2.94
CA ARG A 106 12.74 31.65 -2.68
C ARG A 106 14.04 31.21 -2.01
N SER A 107 13.95 30.17 -1.20
CA SER A 107 15.08 29.42 -0.67
C SER A 107 15.08 28.00 -1.21
N ARG A 108 16.25 27.33 -1.18
CA ARG A 108 16.32 25.90 -1.42
C ARG A 108 15.43 25.10 -0.45
N ASN A 109 15.28 25.59 0.79
CA ASN A 109 14.52 24.91 1.84
C ASN A 109 13.01 24.80 1.52
N ASP A 110 12.37 25.91 1.12
CA ASP A 110 10.93 25.86 0.75
C ASP A 110 10.70 25.26 -0.64
N GLN A 111 11.69 25.32 -1.53
CA GLN A 111 11.66 24.69 -2.84
C GLN A 111 11.65 23.15 -2.70
N VAL A 112 12.63 22.57 -2.00
CA VAL A 112 12.71 21.11 -1.81
C VAL A 112 11.53 20.57 -1.01
N ALA A 113 11.01 21.32 -0.03
CA ALA A 113 9.82 20.96 0.72
C ALA A 113 8.58 20.90 -0.18
N LEU A 114 8.43 21.87 -1.12
CA LEU A 114 7.36 21.86 -2.10
C LEU A 114 7.46 20.64 -3.02
N ASP A 115 8.64 20.40 -3.58
CA ASP A 115 8.84 19.38 -4.59
C ASP A 115 8.61 17.98 -4.02
N MET A 116 9.06 17.72 -2.79
CA MET A 116 8.75 16.50 -2.06
C MET A 116 7.25 16.33 -1.80
N LYS A 117 6.53 17.40 -1.42
CA LYS A 117 5.08 17.31 -1.23
C LYS A 117 4.35 17.07 -2.54
N LEU A 118 4.75 17.70 -3.64
CA LEU A 118 4.19 17.45 -4.97
C LEU A 118 4.46 16.01 -5.42
N TYR A 119 5.70 15.53 -5.26
CA TYR A 119 6.10 14.18 -5.60
C TYR A 119 5.29 13.14 -4.80
N VAL A 120 5.27 13.25 -3.48
CA VAL A 120 4.55 12.32 -2.61
C VAL A 120 3.05 12.33 -2.90
N ARG A 121 2.47 13.46 -3.25
CA ARG A 121 1.07 13.56 -3.65
C ARG A 121 0.79 12.78 -4.92
N ASP A 122 1.66 12.92 -5.93
CA ASP A 122 1.54 12.19 -7.20
C ASP A 122 1.72 10.67 -6.96
N GLU A 123 2.65 10.27 -6.10
CA GLU A 123 2.89 8.86 -5.72
C GLU A 123 1.73 8.23 -4.93
N ILE A 124 1.10 8.99 -4.02
CA ILE A 124 -0.10 8.53 -3.32
C ILE A 124 -1.25 8.30 -4.31
N ASP A 125 -1.42 9.17 -5.30
CA ASP A 125 -2.47 9.00 -6.31
C ASP A 125 -2.22 7.74 -7.15
N GLU A 126 -0.96 7.45 -7.57
CA GLU A 126 -0.63 6.18 -8.25
C GLU A 126 -0.83 4.95 -7.34
N LEU A 127 -0.45 5.03 -6.06
CA LEU A 127 -0.67 3.95 -5.09
C LEU A 127 -2.16 3.64 -4.92
N LYS A 128 -3.01 4.65 -4.90
CA LYS A 128 -4.48 4.49 -4.85
C LYS A 128 -5.01 3.77 -6.09
N ASP A 129 -4.53 4.13 -7.29
CA ASP A 129 -4.92 3.48 -8.52
C ASP A 129 -4.53 1.99 -8.53
N LEU A 130 -3.30 1.67 -8.11
CA LEU A 130 -2.84 0.28 -7.99
C LEU A 130 -3.64 -0.51 -6.95
N LEU A 131 -3.98 0.12 -5.84
CA LEU A 131 -4.77 -0.52 -4.78
C LEU A 131 -6.22 -0.73 -5.22
N TYR A 132 -6.76 0.19 -6.04
CA TYR A 132 -8.06 0.00 -6.68
C TYR A 132 -8.08 -1.23 -7.60
N GLU A 133 -7.01 -1.44 -8.38
CA GLU A 133 -6.86 -2.65 -9.23
C GLU A 133 -6.81 -3.92 -8.37
N LEU A 134 -6.04 -3.93 -7.29
CA LEU A 134 -5.97 -5.06 -6.37
C LEU A 134 -7.33 -5.35 -5.71
N LEU A 135 -8.02 -4.32 -5.23
CA LEU A 135 -9.36 -4.46 -4.67
C LEU A 135 -10.37 -5.01 -5.67
N SER A 136 -10.27 -4.58 -6.95
CA SER A 136 -11.12 -5.09 -8.03
C SER A 136 -10.89 -6.59 -8.24
N GLU A 137 -9.64 -7.04 -8.22
CA GLU A 137 -9.30 -8.46 -8.38
C GLU A 137 -9.79 -9.30 -7.19
N VAL A 138 -9.61 -8.80 -5.97
CA VAL A 138 -10.13 -9.46 -4.76
C VAL A 138 -11.66 -9.59 -4.84
N LEU A 139 -12.36 -8.55 -5.29
CA LEU A 139 -13.82 -8.59 -5.46
C LEU A 139 -14.25 -9.60 -6.51
N ASN A 140 -13.54 -9.71 -7.65
CA ASN A 140 -13.78 -10.74 -8.67
C ASN A 140 -13.67 -12.15 -8.08
N ILE A 141 -12.61 -12.41 -7.30
CA ILE A 141 -12.44 -13.70 -6.61
C ILE A 141 -13.61 -13.98 -5.66
N MET A 142 -14.06 -12.99 -4.90
CA MET A 142 -15.23 -13.15 -4.03
C MET A 142 -16.49 -13.51 -4.83
N GLU A 143 -16.73 -12.83 -5.95
CA GLU A 143 -17.91 -13.04 -6.79
C GLU A 143 -17.95 -14.43 -7.41
N GLU A 144 -16.81 -14.95 -7.86
CA GLU A 144 -16.70 -16.26 -8.49
C GLU A 144 -16.76 -17.41 -7.48
N ASN A 145 -16.42 -17.14 -6.21
CA ASN A 145 -16.19 -18.18 -5.21
C ASN A 145 -17.18 -18.18 -4.03
N LYS A 146 -18.38 -17.65 -4.20
CA LYS A 146 -19.44 -17.57 -3.17
C LYS A 146 -19.79 -18.92 -2.54
N SER A 147 -19.69 -19.98 -3.33
CA SER A 147 -20.04 -21.37 -2.93
C SER A 147 -18.82 -22.30 -2.95
N THR A 148 -17.60 -21.76 -3.01
CA THR A 148 -16.37 -22.55 -2.87
C THR A 148 -16.12 -22.76 -1.38
N TYR A 149 -16.57 -23.91 -0.84
CA TYR A 149 -16.38 -24.26 0.55
C TYR A 149 -14.93 -24.65 0.85
N MET A 150 -14.39 -24.13 1.95
CA MET A 150 -13.04 -24.44 2.44
C MET A 150 -13.02 -24.52 3.97
N PRO A 151 -12.00 -25.17 4.57
CA PRO A 151 -11.82 -25.10 6.02
C PRO A 151 -11.33 -23.72 6.42
N GLY A 152 -11.93 -23.13 7.44
CA GLY A 152 -11.33 -22.02 8.18
C GLY A 152 -10.31 -22.55 9.18
N PHE A 153 -9.30 -21.72 9.50
CA PHE A 153 -8.22 -22.06 10.41
C PHE A 153 -8.09 -21.08 11.55
N THR A 154 -7.86 -21.59 12.75
CA THR A 154 -7.33 -20.83 13.89
C THR A 154 -6.14 -21.63 14.44
N HIS A 155 -5.05 -20.95 14.84
CA HIS A 155 -3.82 -21.62 15.30
C HIS A 155 -3.25 -22.62 14.28
N LEU A 156 -3.48 -22.41 12.97
CA LEU A 156 -3.19 -23.37 11.89
C LEU A 156 -3.88 -24.74 12.06
N GLN A 157 -4.87 -24.84 12.95
CA GLN A 157 -5.74 -25.99 13.08
C GLN A 157 -7.07 -25.73 12.37
N LYS A 158 -7.64 -26.78 11.76
CA LYS A 158 -8.98 -26.69 11.17
C LYS A 158 -9.99 -26.33 12.25
N ALA A 159 -10.80 -25.30 11.94
CA ALA A 159 -11.84 -24.80 12.82
C ALA A 159 -13.21 -25.02 12.20
N GLN A 160 -13.91 -23.97 11.82
CA GLN A 160 -15.23 -24.06 11.18
C GLN A 160 -15.11 -23.98 9.65
N PRO A 161 -16.04 -24.56 8.88
CA PRO A 161 -16.06 -24.39 7.44
C PRO A 161 -16.47 -22.97 7.07
N THR A 162 -15.91 -22.45 5.98
CA THR A 162 -16.19 -21.14 5.41
C THR A 162 -16.26 -21.21 3.89
N THR A 163 -16.36 -20.04 3.21
CA THR A 163 -16.20 -19.95 1.76
C THR A 163 -14.94 -19.18 1.39
N LEU A 164 -14.41 -19.44 0.21
CA LEU A 164 -13.29 -18.68 -0.33
C LEU A 164 -13.64 -17.20 -0.48
N ALA A 165 -14.89 -16.89 -0.86
CA ALA A 165 -15.39 -15.51 -0.90
C ALA A 165 -15.29 -14.82 0.45
N HIS A 166 -15.74 -15.46 1.54
CA HIS A 166 -15.64 -14.91 2.90
C HIS A 166 -14.18 -14.70 3.33
N HIS A 167 -13.29 -15.61 2.95
CA HIS A 167 -11.86 -15.48 3.25
C HIS A 167 -11.24 -14.26 2.54
N PHE A 168 -11.49 -14.10 1.23
CA PHE A 168 -11.01 -12.94 0.47
C PHE A 168 -11.71 -11.63 0.87
N GLY A 169 -12.95 -11.68 1.35
CA GLY A 169 -13.63 -10.53 1.95
C GLY A 169 -12.84 -9.90 3.11
N ALA A 170 -12.18 -10.74 3.94
CA ALA A 170 -11.31 -10.24 5.00
C ALA A 170 -10.11 -9.44 4.46
N TYR A 171 -9.53 -9.84 3.31
CA TYR A 171 -8.46 -9.08 2.64
C TYR A 171 -8.99 -7.82 1.95
N PHE A 172 -10.19 -7.87 1.36
CA PHE A 172 -10.84 -6.67 0.85
C PHE A 172 -10.96 -5.61 1.94
N GLU A 173 -11.43 -5.98 3.14
CA GLU A 173 -11.54 -5.10 4.29
C GLU A 173 -10.19 -4.55 4.77
N MET A 174 -9.10 -5.33 4.66
CA MET A 174 -7.75 -4.84 4.98
C MET A 174 -7.29 -3.79 3.98
N PHE A 175 -7.43 -4.05 2.69
CA PHE A 175 -6.96 -3.15 1.63
C PHE A 175 -7.81 -1.89 1.50
N ILE A 176 -9.11 -1.93 1.81
CA ILE A 176 -9.93 -0.73 1.87
C ILE A 176 -9.48 0.21 2.99
N ARG A 177 -9.10 -0.33 4.15
CA ARG A 177 -8.51 0.47 5.22
C ARG A 177 -7.15 1.05 4.85
N ASP A 178 -6.37 0.38 4.00
CA ASP A 178 -5.11 0.92 3.47
C ASP A 178 -5.37 2.07 2.49
N PHE A 179 -6.39 1.94 1.65
CA PHE A 179 -6.84 3.02 0.76
C PHE A 179 -7.27 4.27 1.56
N ASP A 180 -8.07 4.10 2.60
CA ASP A 180 -8.52 5.19 3.46
C ASP A 180 -7.36 5.90 4.18
N ARG A 181 -6.30 5.16 4.56
CA ARG A 181 -5.07 5.75 5.13
C ARG A 181 -4.40 6.67 4.11
N LEU A 182 -4.18 6.20 2.88
CA LEU A 182 -3.59 7.00 1.80
C LEU A 182 -4.39 8.28 1.52
N VAL A 183 -5.73 8.18 1.46
CA VAL A 183 -6.63 9.34 1.31
C VAL A 183 -6.45 10.31 2.47
N SER A 184 -6.35 9.80 3.69
CA SER A 184 -6.20 10.61 4.90
C SER A 184 -4.84 11.31 4.96
N THR A 185 -3.76 10.62 4.62
CA THR A 185 -2.40 11.19 4.53
C THR A 185 -2.34 12.26 3.45
N ARG A 186 -2.87 11.98 2.25
CA ARG A 186 -2.94 12.95 1.15
C ARG A 186 -3.66 14.24 1.54
N LYS A 187 -4.76 14.13 2.26
CA LYS A 187 -5.53 15.28 2.75
C LYS A 187 -4.73 16.14 3.74
N ARG A 188 -4.08 15.51 4.72
CA ARG A 188 -3.32 16.26 5.73
C ARG A 188 -2.10 16.96 5.15
N MET A 189 -1.41 16.36 4.20
CA MET A 189 -0.21 16.91 3.58
C MET A 189 -0.48 18.03 2.58
N ASN A 190 -1.73 18.24 2.16
CA ASN A 190 -2.09 19.12 1.04
C ASN A 190 -2.01 20.62 1.40
N LEU A 191 -0.87 21.04 1.96
CA LEU A 191 -0.56 22.42 2.34
C LEU A 191 0.74 22.88 1.67
N SER A 192 0.71 24.01 0.94
CA SER A 192 1.85 24.53 0.19
C SER A 192 2.89 25.16 1.12
N PRO A 193 4.16 24.71 1.08
CA PRO A 193 5.25 25.31 1.85
C PRO A 193 5.87 26.54 1.15
N LEU A 194 5.67 26.72 -0.17
CA LEU A 194 6.38 27.71 -0.95
C LEU A 194 6.10 29.14 -0.46
N GLY A 195 7.13 29.97 -0.47
CA GLY A 195 7.12 31.33 0.08
C GLY A 195 7.51 31.39 1.56
N SER A 196 7.85 30.23 2.17
CA SER A 196 8.41 30.20 3.54
C SER A 196 9.87 30.66 3.60
N GLY A 197 10.53 30.76 2.44
CA GLY A 197 11.94 31.10 2.36
C GLY A 197 12.81 30.06 3.06
N ALA A 198 13.92 30.48 3.67
CA ALA A 198 14.76 29.55 4.43
C ALA A 198 14.04 29.00 5.67
N PHE A 199 13.24 29.82 6.37
CA PHE A 199 12.38 29.50 7.52
C PHE A 199 11.56 30.69 8.04
N ALA A 200 11.93 31.91 7.69
CA ALA A 200 11.34 33.14 8.26
C ALA A 200 10.55 33.96 7.21
N GLY A 201 10.22 33.36 6.07
CA GLY A 201 9.58 34.05 4.97
C GLY A 201 10.57 34.94 4.20
N THR A 202 10.06 36.01 3.59
CA THR A 202 10.80 36.95 2.76
C THR A 202 10.24 38.36 2.92
N THR A 203 11.03 39.38 2.54
CA THR A 203 10.60 40.77 2.52
C THR A 203 9.80 41.16 1.26
N TYR A 204 9.68 40.24 0.30
CA TYR A 204 8.81 40.44 -0.87
C TYR A 204 7.35 40.15 -0.50
N ASP A 205 6.42 40.85 -1.13
CA ASP A 205 4.98 40.61 -0.97
C ASP A 205 4.56 39.41 -1.85
N LEU A 206 4.82 38.20 -1.37
CA LEU A 206 4.49 36.96 -2.09
C LEU A 206 3.06 36.52 -1.82
N ASP A 207 2.29 36.27 -2.87
CA ASP A 207 0.94 35.65 -2.77
C ASP A 207 1.02 34.15 -2.68
N ARG A 208 1.23 33.65 -1.45
CA ARG A 208 1.38 32.20 -1.16
C ARG A 208 0.11 31.39 -1.43
N ASP A 209 -1.07 32.00 -1.19
CA ASP A 209 -2.34 31.32 -1.43
C ASP A 209 -2.65 31.21 -2.94
N TYR A 210 -2.23 32.17 -3.74
CA TYR A 210 -2.27 32.03 -5.21
C TYR A 210 -1.39 30.87 -5.68
N VAL A 211 -0.16 30.73 -5.15
CA VAL A 211 0.70 29.59 -5.47
C VAL A 211 0.05 28.28 -5.06
N ALA A 212 -0.51 28.20 -3.84
CA ALA A 212 -1.24 27.03 -3.37
C ALA A 212 -2.37 26.66 -4.33
N SER A 213 -3.19 27.63 -4.74
CA SER A 213 -4.34 27.38 -5.61
C SER A 213 -3.97 26.85 -7.00
N ILE A 214 -2.89 27.34 -7.62
CA ILE A 214 -2.45 26.88 -8.96
C ILE A 214 -1.67 25.58 -8.95
N LEU A 215 -1.30 25.09 -7.76
CA LEU A 215 -0.67 23.77 -7.54
C LEU A 215 -1.63 22.77 -6.88
N ASP A 216 -2.92 23.10 -6.78
CA ASP A 216 -3.97 22.26 -6.19
C ASP A 216 -3.70 21.85 -4.73
N PHE A 217 -3.09 22.77 -3.95
CA PHE A 217 -3.05 22.69 -2.49
C PHE A 217 -4.27 23.39 -1.89
N ASP A 218 -4.73 22.92 -0.73
CA ASP A 218 -5.88 23.51 -0.03
C ASP A 218 -5.61 24.98 0.38
N THR A 219 -4.40 25.27 0.84
CA THR A 219 -3.92 26.62 1.23
C THR A 219 -2.40 26.57 1.46
N ALA A 220 -1.80 27.73 1.76
CA ALA A 220 -0.43 27.82 2.22
C ALA A 220 -0.29 27.36 3.70
N THR A 221 0.88 26.87 4.08
CA THR A 221 1.20 26.52 5.49
C THR A 221 1.18 27.78 6.37
N ARG A 222 0.76 27.63 7.63
CA ARG A 222 0.54 28.75 8.57
C ARG A 222 1.79 29.28 9.26
N ASN A 223 2.82 28.43 9.41
CA ASN A 223 4.09 28.78 10.05
C ASN A 223 5.24 28.43 9.12
N SER A 224 6.07 29.40 8.73
CA SER A 224 7.15 29.23 7.76
C SER A 224 8.32 28.39 8.28
N MET A 225 8.55 28.35 9.58
CA MET A 225 9.62 27.52 10.16
C MET A 225 9.23 26.06 10.20
N ASP A 226 8.00 25.75 10.61
CA ASP A 226 7.41 24.41 10.54
C ASP A 226 7.33 23.91 9.09
N SER A 227 6.95 24.79 8.18
CA SER A 227 6.76 24.52 6.76
C SER A 227 7.98 23.87 6.06
N VAL A 228 9.18 24.30 6.41
CA VAL A 228 10.44 23.77 5.84
C VAL A 228 11.01 22.62 6.66
N SER A 229 10.51 22.40 7.87
CA SER A 229 10.93 21.34 8.80
C SER A 229 10.05 20.11 8.74
N ASP A 230 8.77 20.27 8.40
CA ASP A 230 7.77 19.20 8.40
C ASP A 230 8.17 18.01 7.50
N ARG A 231 8.17 16.83 8.09
CA ARG A 231 8.32 15.53 7.43
C ARG A 231 7.27 14.52 7.93
N ASP A 232 6.25 15.00 8.67
CA ASP A 232 5.20 14.14 9.21
C ASP A 232 4.47 13.39 8.09
N TYR A 233 4.23 14.05 6.96
CA TYR A 233 3.58 13.44 5.80
C TYR A 233 4.37 12.26 5.20
N LEU A 234 5.70 12.27 5.27
CA LEU A 234 6.54 11.15 4.87
C LEU A 234 6.48 10.02 5.90
N LEU A 235 6.52 10.35 7.18
CA LEU A 235 6.38 9.39 8.27
C LEU A 235 5.00 8.71 8.25
N GLU A 236 3.93 9.48 7.98
CA GLU A 236 2.59 8.93 7.78
C GLU A 236 2.55 8.00 6.58
N LEU A 237 3.03 8.43 5.40
CA LEU A 237 3.06 7.58 4.22
C LEU A 237 3.86 6.29 4.47
N LEU A 238 5.06 6.38 5.03
CA LEU A 238 5.88 5.20 5.35
C LEU A 238 5.18 4.27 6.34
N SER A 239 4.41 4.81 7.29
CA SER A 239 3.57 4.02 8.20
C SER A 239 2.44 3.32 7.47
N ASP A 240 1.76 4.00 6.55
CA ASP A 240 0.70 3.44 5.72
C ASP A 240 1.25 2.30 4.84
N LEU A 241 2.41 2.53 4.20
CA LEU A 241 3.10 1.53 3.38
C LEU A 241 3.57 0.33 4.21
N ALA A 242 4.02 0.54 5.46
CA ALA A 242 4.40 -0.54 6.36
C ALA A 242 3.20 -1.41 6.74
N ILE A 243 2.05 -0.82 7.06
CA ILE A 243 0.80 -1.55 7.36
C ILE A 243 0.33 -2.31 6.12
N MET A 244 0.30 -1.68 4.96
CA MET A 244 -0.08 -2.31 3.69
C MET A 244 0.84 -3.50 3.35
N SER A 245 2.16 -3.33 3.51
CA SER A 245 3.13 -4.42 3.32
C SER A 245 2.87 -5.60 4.27
N MET A 246 2.43 -5.34 5.50
CA MET A 246 2.03 -6.38 6.45
C MET A 246 0.80 -7.14 5.95
N HIS A 247 -0.22 -6.44 5.41
CA HIS A 247 -1.39 -7.10 4.84
C HIS A 247 -1.03 -7.97 3.62
N LEU A 248 -0.20 -7.44 2.71
CA LEU A 248 0.32 -8.19 1.56
C LEU A 248 1.15 -9.42 1.99
N SER A 249 1.98 -9.27 3.05
CA SER A 249 2.75 -10.36 3.62
C SER A 249 1.87 -11.46 4.19
N ARG A 250 0.77 -11.13 4.88
CA ARG A 250 -0.19 -12.11 5.40
C ARG A 250 -0.88 -12.90 4.29
N LEU A 251 -1.35 -12.21 3.24
CA LEU A 251 -1.94 -12.89 2.09
C LEU A 251 -0.92 -13.79 1.39
N SER A 252 0.32 -13.32 1.24
CA SER A 252 1.41 -14.12 0.67
C SER A 252 1.69 -15.38 1.46
N GLU A 253 1.70 -15.30 2.80
CA GLU A 253 1.88 -16.49 3.66
C GLU A 253 0.80 -17.52 3.43
N GLU A 254 -0.47 -17.12 3.35
CA GLU A 254 -1.56 -18.06 3.07
C GLU A 254 -1.45 -18.66 1.67
N ILE A 255 -1.10 -17.89 0.64
CA ILE A 255 -0.87 -18.40 -0.71
C ILE A 255 0.26 -19.44 -0.70
N ILE A 256 1.37 -19.19 0.01
CA ILE A 256 2.49 -20.12 0.16
C ILE A 256 2.02 -21.43 0.79
N ILE A 257 1.29 -21.35 1.91
CA ILE A 257 0.73 -22.53 2.60
C ILE A 257 -0.22 -23.27 1.66
N TRP A 258 -1.12 -22.56 0.99
CA TRP A 258 -2.11 -23.19 0.10
C TRP A 258 -1.49 -23.84 -1.15
N ASN A 259 -0.33 -23.36 -1.59
CA ASN A 259 0.40 -23.91 -2.73
C ASN A 259 1.24 -25.14 -2.39
N THR A 260 1.41 -25.48 -1.09
CA THR A 260 2.16 -26.69 -0.70
C THR A 260 1.48 -27.97 -1.15
N ASP A 261 2.26 -29.05 -1.28
CA ASP A 261 1.75 -30.38 -1.63
C ASP A 261 0.75 -30.94 -0.60
N GLU A 262 0.86 -30.52 0.66
CA GLU A 262 -0.03 -30.92 1.75
C GLU A 262 -1.42 -30.28 1.61
N TYR A 263 -1.48 -29.00 1.23
CA TYR A 263 -2.74 -28.26 1.06
C TYR A 263 -3.30 -28.42 -0.36
N ARG A 264 -2.55 -28.01 -1.37
CA ARG A 264 -2.98 -27.98 -2.80
C ARG A 264 -4.30 -27.25 -3.00
N PHE A 265 -4.51 -26.15 -2.29
CA PHE A 265 -5.71 -25.33 -2.45
C PHE A 265 -5.59 -24.41 -3.64
N VAL A 266 -4.36 -24.01 -3.99
CA VAL A 266 -4.07 -23.17 -5.14
C VAL A 266 -2.97 -23.78 -5.99
N GLU A 267 -2.99 -23.44 -7.27
CA GLU A 267 -1.89 -23.64 -8.21
C GLU A 267 -1.49 -22.27 -8.78
N MET A 268 -0.23 -21.90 -8.53
CA MET A 268 0.34 -20.67 -9.06
C MET A 268 0.52 -20.79 -10.58
N ASP A 269 0.29 -19.68 -11.31
CA ASP A 269 0.63 -19.62 -12.72
C ASP A 269 2.17 -19.69 -12.93
N ASP A 270 2.60 -20.26 -14.06
CA ASP A 270 4.03 -20.41 -14.38
C ASP A 270 4.73 -19.05 -14.48
N THR A 271 4.02 -17.99 -14.84
CA THR A 271 4.57 -16.63 -14.95
C THR A 271 4.91 -15.99 -13.59
N TYR A 272 4.35 -16.52 -12.49
CA TYR A 272 4.60 -16.07 -11.12
C TYR A 272 5.29 -17.13 -10.25
N SER A 273 5.93 -18.13 -10.88
CA SER A 273 6.58 -19.24 -10.22
C SER A 273 7.97 -19.44 -10.78
N THR A 274 8.86 -20.10 -10.04
CA THR A 274 10.14 -20.53 -10.56
C THR A 274 10.31 -22.05 -10.37
N GLY A 275 11.18 -22.63 -11.20
CA GLY A 275 11.56 -24.04 -11.11
C GLY A 275 12.82 -24.26 -10.30
N SER A 276 13.25 -25.52 -10.24
CA SER A 276 14.54 -25.91 -9.67
C SER A 276 15.47 -26.38 -10.79
N SER A 277 16.74 -25.99 -10.74
CA SER A 277 17.76 -26.44 -11.70
C SER A 277 18.11 -27.91 -11.57
N ILE A 278 17.78 -28.56 -10.44
CA ILE A 278 18.09 -29.95 -10.13
C ILE A 278 16.84 -30.83 -9.97
N MET A 279 15.69 -30.24 -9.62
CA MET A 279 14.44 -30.99 -9.36
C MET A 279 13.38 -30.60 -10.41
N PRO A 280 13.21 -31.36 -11.51
CA PRO A 280 12.33 -30.96 -12.63
C PRO A 280 10.86 -30.81 -12.26
N GLN A 281 10.41 -31.48 -11.21
CA GLN A 281 9.03 -31.44 -10.71
C GLN A 281 8.71 -30.22 -9.83
N LYS A 282 9.74 -29.49 -9.35
CA LYS A 282 9.58 -28.45 -8.33
C LYS A 282 9.13 -27.12 -8.95
N LYS A 283 8.05 -26.56 -8.39
CA LYS A 283 7.51 -25.24 -8.72
C LYS A 283 7.37 -24.45 -7.43
N ASN A 284 8.07 -23.33 -7.34
CA ASN A 284 8.18 -22.53 -6.12
C ASN A 284 7.31 -21.27 -6.20
N PRO A 285 6.65 -20.87 -5.10
CA PRO A 285 5.89 -19.61 -5.03
C PRO A 285 6.80 -18.41 -4.70
N ASP A 286 7.93 -18.26 -5.41
CA ASP A 286 8.98 -17.27 -5.06
C ASP A 286 8.47 -15.85 -5.00
N ILE A 287 7.49 -15.47 -5.83
CA ILE A 287 6.95 -14.11 -5.85
C ILE A 287 6.20 -13.84 -4.54
N ALA A 288 5.39 -14.78 -4.06
CA ALA A 288 4.73 -14.65 -2.76
C ALA A 288 5.76 -14.59 -1.61
N GLU A 289 6.83 -15.39 -1.67
CA GLU A 289 7.92 -15.34 -0.69
C GLU A 289 8.64 -13.99 -0.69
N LEU A 290 8.93 -13.43 -1.85
CA LEU A 290 9.56 -12.12 -1.97
C LEU A 290 8.65 -10.97 -1.48
N ILE A 291 7.35 -11.03 -1.75
CA ILE A 291 6.38 -10.06 -1.20
C ILE A 291 6.43 -10.12 0.34
N ARG A 292 6.36 -11.32 0.92
CA ARG A 292 6.49 -11.53 2.37
C ARG A 292 7.82 -10.98 2.91
N GLY A 293 8.94 -11.27 2.24
CA GLY A 293 10.28 -10.87 2.68
C GLY A 293 10.54 -9.36 2.59
N LYS A 294 10.01 -8.69 1.56
CA LYS A 294 10.24 -7.24 1.32
C LYS A 294 9.52 -6.32 2.31
N SER A 295 8.56 -6.81 3.08
CA SER A 295 7.91 -6.02 4.14
C SER A 295 8.92 -5.48 5.16
N GLY A 296 9.97 -6.25 5.50
CA GLY A 296 11.04 -5.83 6.38
C GLY A 296 11.84 -4.63 5.86
N ARG A 297 11.99 -4.51 4.52
CA ARG A 297 12.64 -3.36 3.88
C ARG A 297 11.84 -2.07 4.10
N VAL A 298 10.53 -2.14 3.91
CA VAL A 298 9.62 -1.00 4.12
C VAL A 298 9.61 -0.56 5.59
N TYR A 299 9.61 -1.52 6.54
CA TYR A 299 9.74 -1.22 7.97
C TYR A 299 11.05 -0.53 8.29
N GLY A 300 12.15 -0.97 7.67
CA GLY A 300 13.46 -0.35 7.79
C GLY A 300 13.46 1.12 7.38
N SER A 301 12.79 1.46 6.28
CA SER A 301 12.66 2.84 5.79
C SER A 301 11.91 3.74 6.78
N LEU A 302 10.80 3.27 7.37
CA LEU A 302 10.06 4.00 8.39
C LEU A 302 10.92 4.26 9.64
N ILE A 303 11.58 3.23 10.17
CA ILE A 303 12.43 3.33 11.37
C ILE A 303 13.61 4.26 11.12
N SER A 304 14.19 4.20 9.91
CA SER A 304 15.30 5.06 9.53
C SER A 304 14.91 6.54 9.53
N LEU A 305 13.77 6.89 8.90
CA LEU A 305 13.31 8.28 8.86
C LEU A 305 12.89 8.79 10.25
N LEU A 306 12.21 7.97 11.08
CA LEU A 306 11.91 8.31 12.47
C LEU A 306 13.21 8.59 13.27
N THR A 307 14.25 7.80 13.03
CA THR A 307 15.55 7.94 13.68
C THR A 307 16.27 9.20 13.23
N THR A 308 16.20 9.54 11.95
CA THR A 308 16.78 10.76 11.38
C THR A 308 16.10 12.00 11.97
N MET A 309 14.77 12.01 12.02
CA MET A 309 14.00 13.18 12.47
C MET A 309 14.05 13.43 13.99
N LYS A 310 14.20 12.38 14.80
CA LYS A 310 14.24 12.54 16.26
C LYS A 310 15.38 13.47 16.69
N GLY A 311 15.12 14.48 17.44
CA GLY A 311 16.14 15.34 18.04
C GLY A 311 16.76 16.39 17.11
N LEU A 312 16.30 16.52 15.86
CA LEU A 312 16.68 17.64 15.01
C LEU A 312 16.09 18.96 15.55
N PRO A 313 16.85 20.07 15.56
CA PRO A 313 16.29 21.38 15.81
C PRO A 313 15.38 21.81 14.67
N LEU A 314 14.57 22.86 14.91
CA LEU A 314 13.64 23.41 13.93
C LEU A 314 14.33 23.94 12.67
N ALA A 315 13.53 24.24 11.68
CA ALA A 315 13.89 24.63 10.32
C ALA A 315 14.54 23.45 9.56
N TYR A 316 15.63 23.67 8.86
CA TYR A 316 16.28 22.68 8.02
C TYR A 316 17.68 22.33 8.51
N ASN A 317 17.98 21.05 8.56
CA ASN A 317 19.31 20.49 8.78
C ASN A 317 19.61 19.50 7.63
N LYS A 318 20.87 19.36 7.25
CA LYS A 318 21.28 18.50 6.12
C LYS A 318 20.89 17.02 6.32
N ASP A 319 20.73 16.58 7.55
CA ASP A 319 20.17 15.26 7.91
C ASP A 319 18.86 14.96 7.18
N MET A 320 18.05 15.98 6.94
CA MET A 320 16.78 15.85 6.22
C MET A 320 16.93 15.47 4.74
N GLN A 321 18.15 15.44 4.17
CA GLN A 321 18.40 14.91 2.85
C GLN A 321 18.12 13.41 2.77
N GLU A 322 18.30 12.70 3.92
CA GLU A 322 18.01 11.26 4.07
C GLU A 322 16.52 10.92 3.95
N ASP A 323 15.62 11.91 3.91
CA ASP A 323 14.18 11.72 3.73
C ASP A 323 13.82 11.12 2.36
N LYS A 324 14.71 11.26 1.34
CA LYS A 324 14.41 10.93 -0.06
C LYS A 324 14.62 9.47 -0.39
N GLU A 325 15.85 8.96 -0.28
CA GLU A 325 16.21 7.62 -0.74
C GLU A 325 15.36 6.55 -0.07
N MET A 326 15.15 6.65 1.25
CA MET A 326 14.32 5.71 2.01
C MET A 326 12.84 5.76 1.60
N SER A 327 12.32 6.97 1.36
CA SER A 327 10.93 7.13 0.93
C SER A 327 10.72 6.62 -0.50
N PHE A 328 11.63 6.95 -1.41
CA PHE A 328 11.59 6.46 -2.79
C PHE A 328 11.65 4.94 -2.85
N ASP A 329 12.57 4.35 -2.09
CA ASP A 329 12.73 2.90 -2.03
C ASP A 329 11.47 2.18 -1.49
N ALA A 330 10.87 2.72 -0.43
CA ALA A 330 9.65 2.16 0.14
C ALA A 330 8.47 2.26 -0.83
N ILE A 331 8.28 3.43 -1.47
CA ILE A 331 7.22 3.66 -2.45
C ILE A 331 7.37 2.69 -3.64
N ASP A 332 8.55 2.63 -4.26
CA ASP A 332 8.81 1.75 -5.41
C ASP A 332 8.63 0.27 -5.04
N THR A 333 9.09 -0.10 -3.85
CA THR A 333 8.90 -1.46 -3.34
C THR A 333 7.42 -1.77 -3.25
N VAL A 334 6.61 -0.97 -2.56
CA VAL A 334 5.19 -1.27 -2.34
C VAL A 334 4.39 -1.25 -3.63
N LYS A 335 4.65 -0.29 -4.53
CA LYS A 335 4.04 -0.28 -5.88
C LYS A 335 4.29 -1.60 -6.62
N SER A 336 5.51 -2.12 -6.54
CA SER A 336 5.87 -3.41 -7.13
C SER A 336 5.15 -4.57 -6.45
N LEU A 337 5.03 -4.56 -5.11
CA LEU A 337 4.34 -5.61 -4.36
C LEU A 337 2.84 -5.67 -4.72
N ILE A 338 2.16 -4.52 -4.84
CA ILE A 338 0.74 -4.46 -5.21
C ILE A 338 0.54 -5.01 -6.64
N LYS A 339 1.34 -4.56 -7.61
CA LYS A 339 1.28 -5.03 -9.01
C LYS A 339 1.47 -6.54 -9.11
N LEU A 340 2.47 -7.08 -8.40
CA LEU A 340 2.76 -8.51 -8.39
C LEU A 340 1.63 -9.32 -7.71
N MET A 341 1.09 -8.81 -6.59
CA MET A 341 -0.04 -9.46 -5.92
C MET A 341 -1.28 -9.51 -6.82
N SER A 342 -1.65 -8.40 -7.45
CA SER A 342 -2.78 -8.35 -8.39
C SER A 342 -2.59 -9.35 -9.53
N GLY A 343 -1.41 -9.40 -10.14
CA GLY A 343 -1.11 -10.32 -11.24
C GLY A 343 -1.11 -11.80 -10.80
N MET A 344 -0.62 -12.12 -9.60
CA MET A 344 -0.71 -13.48 -9.05
C MET A 344 -2.16 -13.90 -8.83
N LEU A 345 -2.97 -13.05 -8.20
CA LEU A 345 -4.37 -13.34 -7.89
C LEU A 345 -5.19 -13.56 -9.16
N SER A 346 -5.00 -12.74 -10.20
CA SER A 346 -5.74 -12.83 -11.46
C SER A 346 -5.44 -14.10 -12.29
N SER A 347 -4.29 -14.73 -12.04
CA SER A 347 -3.84 -15.90 -12.80
C SER A 347 -3.85 -17.21 -12.01
N MET A 348 -3.94 -17.14 -10.69
CA MET A 348 -3.92 -18.29 -9.78
C MET A 348 -5.19 -19.13 -9.93
N LYS A 349 -5.02 -20.46 -9.92
CA LYS A 349 -6.13 -21.42 -9.97
C LYS A 349 -6.47 -21.93 -8.58
N PHE A 350 -7.77 -21.92 -8.24
CA PHE A 350 -8.29 -22.48 -7.00
C PHE A 350 -8.76 -23.91 -7.19
N ASN A 351 -8.32 -24.82 -6.33
CA ASN A 351 -8.71 -26.22 -6.35
C ASN A 351 -9.94 -26.44 -5.44
N HIS A 352 -11.12 -26.17 -5.98
CA HIS A 352 -12.40 -26.21 -5.25
C HIS A 352 -12.67 -27.60 -4.64
N GLU A 353 -12.35 -28.69 -5.36
CA GLU A 353 -12.57 -30.05 -4.89
C GLU A 353 -11.69 -30.36 -3.67
N ARG A 354 -10.41 -29.98 -3.73
CA ARG A 354 -9.47 -30.17 -2.63
C ARG A 354 -9.86 -29.39 -1.39
N MET A 355 -10.29 -28.13 -1.57
CA MET A 355 -10.80 -27.27 -0.50
C MET A 355 -12.02 -27.91 0.17
N ALA A 356 -13.04 -28.30 -0.60
CA ALA A 356 -14.25 -28.93 -0.09
C ALA A 356 -13.97 -30.26 0.62
N LYS A 357 -13.09 -31.11 0.06
CA LYS A 357 -12.65 -32.36 0.69
C LYS A 357 -11.94 -32.10 2.02
N SER A 358 -11.10 -31.08 2.07
CA SER A 358 -10.40 -30.68 3.31
C SER A 358 -11.36 -30.15 4.36
N ALA A 359 -12.42 -29.44 3.96
CA ALA A 359 -13.44 -28.89 4.85
C ALA A 359 -14.31 -29.99 5.51
N ARG A 360 -14.53 -31.12 4.85
CA ARG A 360 -15.26 -32.26 5.43
C ARG A 360 -14.48 -33.01 6.51
N GLY A 361 -13.14 -32.94 6.48
CA GLY A 361 -12.29 -33.62 7.45
C GLY A 361 -11.95 -32.78 8.67
N GLY A 362 -11.64 -33.45 9.81
CA GLY A 362 -11.19 -32.79 11.03
C GLY A 362 -12.31 -32.19 11.88
N PHE A 363 -13.50 -32.75 11.79
CA PHE A 363 -14.65 -32.38 12.63
C PHE A 363 -15.04 -30.91 12.57
N THR A 364 -14.88 -30.27 11.42
CA THR A 364 -15.19 -28.84 11.22
C THR A 364 -16.67 -28.50 11.47
N ASN A 365 -17.53 -29.52 11.41
CA ASN A 365 -18.97 -29.46 11.66
C ASN A 365 -19.37 -29.85 13.11
N ALA A 366 -18.42 -30.06 14.01
CA ALA A 366 -18.70 -30.43 15.40
C ALA A 366 -19.53 -29.38 16.14
N THR A 367 -19.24 -28.08 15.91
CA THR A 367 -20.03 -26.98 16.49
C THR A 367 -21.50 -27.03 16.03
N ASP A 368 -21.74 -27.38 14.76
CA ASP A 368 -23.08 -27.49 14.18
C ASP A 368 -23.86 -28.68 14.77
N ALA A 369 -23.19 -29.78 15.12
CA ALA A 369 -23.76 -30.87 15.87
C ALA A 369 -24.14 -30.48 17.31
N ALA A 370 -23.34 -29.64 17.97
CA ALA A 370 -23.70 -29.09 19.29
C ALA A 370 -24.90 -28.14 19.20
N ASP A 371 -24.90 -27.23 18.21
CA ASP A 371 -26.02 -26.34 17.96
C ASP A 371 -27.34 -27.09 17.63
N TYR A 372 -27.22 -28.23 16.93
CA TYR A 372 -28.36 -29.11 16.67
C TYR A 372 -28.97 -29.63 17.98
N LEU A 373 -28.15 -30.10 18.91
CA LEU A 373 -28.64 -30.58 20.22
C LEU A 373 -29.25 -29.46 21.04
N VAL A 374 -28.65 -28.25 21.01
CA VAL A 374 -29.22 -27.07 21.71
C VAL A 374 -30.61 -26.73 21.17
N LYS A 375 -30.80 -26.79 19.85
CA LYS A 375 -32.12 -26.58 19.23
C LYS A 375 -33.15 -27.68 19.63
N LYS A 376 -32.69 -28.83 20.08
CA LYS A 376 -33.51 -29.90 20.67
C LYS A 376 -33.58 -29.81 22.22
N ASN A 377 -33.35 -28.62 22.78
CA ASN A 377 -33.44 -28.30 24.21
C ASN A 377 -32.38 -28.96 25.11
N VAL A 378 -31.23 -29.39 24.58
CA VAL A 378 -30.08 -29.80 25.38
C VAL A 378 -29.30 -28.53 25.80
N ALA A 379 -28.90 -28.44 27.07
CA ALA A 379 -28.11 -27.32 27.53
C ALA A 379 -26.75 -27.26 26.77
N PHE A 380 -26.26 -26.08 26.43
CA PHE A 380 -25.05 -25.93 25.58
C PHE A 380 -23.86 -26.68 26.14
N ARG A 381 -23.63 -26.69 27.45
CA ARG A 381 -22.48 -27.40 28.05
C ARG A 381 -22.59 -28.92 27.88
N ASP A 382 -23.79 -29.45 28.04
CA ASP A 382 -24.08 -30.87 27.87
C ASP A 382 -23.97 -31.25 26.38
N ALA A 383 -24.47 -30.43 25.48
CA ALA A 383 -24.29 -30.60 24.03
C ALA A 383 -22.83 -30.62 23.63
N HIS A 384 -22.02 -29.72 24.17
CA HIS A 384 -20.58 -29.67 23.92
C HIS A 384 -19.86 -30.95 24.42
N GLU A 385 -20.24 -31.47 25.61
CA GLU A 385 -19.68 -32.71 26.14
C GLU A 385 -20.09 -33.91 25.29
N ILE A 386 -21.37 -34.00 24.87
CA ILE A 386 -21.87 -35.05 23.98
C ILE A 386 -21.09 -35.07 22.67
N VAL A 387 -20.90 -33.88 22.04
CA VAL A 387 -20.15 -33.76 20.79
C VAL A 387 -18.66 -34.05 20.99
N GLY A 388 -18.08 -33.72 22.14
CA GLY A 388 -16.72 -34.13 22.50
C GLY A 388 -16.54 -35.63 22.49
N ARG A 389 -17.53 -36.37 22.99
CA ARG A 389 -17.55 -37.87 22.94
C ARG A 389 -17.71 -38.37 21.51
N LEU A 390 -18.54 -37.72 20.67
CA LEU A 390 -18.65 -38.08 19.24
C LEU A 390 -17.31 -37.90 18.52
N VAL A 391 -16.62 -36.76 18.76
CA VAL A 391 -15.29 -36.50 18.16
C VAL A 391 -14.30 -37.55 18.59
N LEU A 392 -14.23 -37.90 19.88
CA LEU A 392 -13.34 -38.97 20.39
C LEU A 392 -13.63 -40.32 19.73
N TYR A 393 -14.90 -40.72 19.67
CA TYR A 393 -15.33 -41.93 18.99
C TYR A 393 -14.94 -41.92 17.50
N GLY A 394 -15.10 -40.79 16.80
CA GLY A 394 -14.69 -40.64 15.41
C GLY A 394 -13.19 -40.78 15.22
N ILE A 395 -12.36 -40.25 16.13
CA ILE A 395 -10.91 -40.37 16.10
C ILE A 395 -10.51 -41.85 16.28
N GLU A 396 -11.06 -42.51 17.29
CA GLU A 396 -10.74 -43.92 17.61
C GLU A 396 -11.14 -44.90 16.49
N ASN A 397 -12.21 -44.59 15.74
CA ASN A 397 -12.73 -45.41 14.64
C ASN A 397 -12.35 -44.89 13.24
N ASN A 398 -11.50 -43.84 13.14
CA ASN A 398 -11.10 -43.20 11.88
C ASN A 398 -12.28 -42.83 10.99
N LYS A 399 -13.32 -42.22 11.59
CA LYS A 399 -14.56 -41.73 10.94
C LYS A 399 -14.71 -40.24 11.13
N ALA A 400 -15.20 -39.54 10.10
CA ALA A 400 -15.76 -38.19 10.27
C ALA A 400 -17.20 -38.29 10.79
N LEU A 401 -17.77 -37.20 11.32
CA LEU A 401 -19.18 -37.17 11.78
C LEU A 401 -20.16 -37.56 10.68
N ASP A 402 -19.86 -37.19 9.43
CA ASP A 402 -20.68 -37.52 8.26
C ASP A 402 -20.76 -39.02 7.97
N ASP A 403 -19.80 -39.82 8.48
CA ASP A 403 -19.70 -41.27 8.27
C ASP A 403 -20.38 -42.08 9.37
N PHE A 404 -20.92 -41.43 10.42
CA PHE A 404 -21.59 -42.12 11.51
C PHE A 404 -22.96 -42.61 11.07
N THR A 405 -23.34 -43.82 11.51
CA THR A 405 -24.74 -44.26 11.43
C THR A 405 -25.58 -43.59 12.51
N LEU A 406 -26.91 -43.52 12.32
CA LEU A 406 -27.79 -42.99 13.33
C LEU A 406 -27.64 -43.74 14.66
N GLU A 407 -27.47 -45.05 14.64
CA GLU A 407 -27.25 -45.90 15.83
C GLU A 407 -25.95 -45.45 16.56
N GLU A 408 -24.87 -45.14 15.87
CA GLU A 408 -23.65 -44.62 16.49
C GLU A 408 -23.87 -43.27 17.16
N PHE A 409 -24.63 -42.36 16.55
CA PHE A 409 -25.05 -41.11 17.19
C PHE A 409 -25.88 -41.36 18.43
N GLN A 410 -26.90 -42.24 18.33
CA GLN A 410 -27.86 -42.52 19.40
C GLN A 410 -27.23 -43.26 20.57
N ASN A 411 -26.20 -44.08 20.33
CA ASN A 411 -25.42 -44.73 21.39
C ASN A 411 -24.70 -43.71 22.32
N ILE A 412 -24.46 -42.50 21.83
CA ILE A 412 -23.86 -41.40 22.62
C ILE A 412 -24.92 -40.49 23.20
N SER A 413 -26.02 -40.21 22.48
CA SER A 413 -27.17 -39.49 22.95
C SER A 413 -28.42 -39.82 22.14
N GLU A 414 -29.49 -40.29 22.82
CA GLU A 414 -30.79 -40.59 22.22
C GLU A 414 -31.49 -39.40 21.55
N VAL A 415 -31.03 -38.18 21.78
CA VAL A 415 -31.57 -36.94 21.20
C VAL A 415 -31.31 -36.83 19.69
N PHE A 416 -30.35 -37.55 19.17
CA PHE A 416 -30.04 -37.55 17.74
C PHE A 416 -31.12 -38.27 16.93
N ASP A 417 -31.49 -37.68 15.80
CA ASP A 417 -32.43 -38.20 14.84
C ASP A 417 -31.90 -38.07 13.42
N ASN A 418 -32.57 -38.59 12.40
CA ASN A 418 -32.12 -38.57 10.99
C ASN A 418 -31.83 -37.16 10.45
N ASP A 419 -32.44 -36.13 11.00
CA ASP A 419 -32.20 -34.73 10.63
C ASP A 419 -30.81 -34.20 11.00
N ILE A 420 -30.03 -34.96 11.79
CA ILE A 420 -28.62 -34.63 12.08
C ILE A 420 -27.79 -34.53 10.81
N TYR A 421 -27.96 -35.42 9.83
CA TYR A 421 -27.16 -35.43 8.60
C TYR A 421 -27.33 -34.16 7.77
N ASP A 422 -28.56 -33.58 7.74
CA ASP A 422 -28.75 -32.26 7.12
C ASP A 422 -28.08 -31.17 7.95
N ALA A 423 -28.19 -31.23 9.27
CA ALA A 423 -27.67 -30.21 10.17
C ALA A 423 -26.13 -30.08 10.09
N ILE A 424 -25.41 -31.21 9.97
CA ILE A 424 -23.95 -31.25 9.92
C ILE A 424 -23.38 -31.27 8.49
N SER A 425 -24.22 -31.25 7.45
CA SER A 425 -23.74 -31.21 6.07
C SER A 425 -22.90 -29.94 5.84
N LEU A 426 -21.78 -30.05 5.11
CA LEU A 426 -20.89 -28.91 4.84
C LEU A 426 -21.64 -27.69 4.29
N LYS A 427 -22.62 -27.95 3.41
CA LYS A 427 -23.45 -26.89 2.85
C LYS A 427 -24.26 -26.18 3.93
N THR A 428 -24.98 -26.93 4.76
CA THR A 428 -25.83 -26.38 5.83
C THR A 428 -24.98 -25.64 6.87
N CYS A 429 -23.84 -26.20 7.26
CA CYS A 429 -22.92 -25.55 8.19
C CYS A 429 -22.48 -24.14 7.74
N VAL A 430 -22.28 -23.94 6.45
CA VAL A 430 -21.92 -22.61 5.93
C VAL A 430 -23.15 -21.76 5.67
N GLU A 431 -24.14 -22.26 4.92
CA GLU A 431 -25.25 -21.44 4.41
C GLU A 431 -26.23 -20.97 5.50
N LYS A 432 -26.30 -21.63 6.67
CA LYS A 432 -27.12 -21.16 7.80
C LYS A 432 -26.48 -20.02 8.61
N ARG A 433 -25.19 -19.71 8.39
CA ARG A 433 -24.48 -18.60 9.04
C ARG A 433 -24.72 -17.29 8.28
N ASN A 434 -25.89 -16.66 8.48
CA ASN A 434 -26.34 -15.48 7.74
C ASN A 434 -26.37 -14.19 8.58
N THR A 435 -25.69 -14.15 9.72
CA THR A 435 -25.46 -12.88 10.43
C THR A 435 -24.52 -12.00 9.60
N LYS A 436 -24.60 -10.68 9.77
CA LYS A 436 -23.73 -9.73 9.04
C LYS A 436 -22.26 -10.12 9.22
N GLY A 437 -21.53 -10.23 8.10
CA GLY A 437 -20.11 -10.62 8.09
C GLY A 437 -19.86 -12.13 8.23
N ALA A 438 -20.86 -12.98 8.12
CA ALA A 438 -20.73 -14.44 8.18
C ALA A 438 -20.67 -15.07 6.77
N PRO A 439 -20.22 -16.36 6.64
CA PRO A 439 -19.97 -16.98 5.33
C PRO A 439 -21.22 -17.47 4.59
N GLY A 440 -22.43 -17.34 5.14
CA GLY A 440 -23.65 -17.80 4.48
C GLY A 440 -23.95 -17.01 3.20
N LEU A 441 -24.54 -17.68 2.21
CA LEU A 441 -24.70 -17.12 0.85
C LEU A 441 -25.40 -15.75 0.83
N LYS A 442 -26.38 -15.53 1.72
CA LYS A 442 -27.06 -14.23 1.82
C LYS A 442 -26.08 -13.17 2.33
N ALA A 443 -25.37 -13.44 3.42
CA ALA A 443 -24.43 -12.48 4.02
C ALA A 443 -23.28 -12.15 3.06
N ILE A 444 -22.76 -13.12 2.32
CA ILE A 444 -21.74 -12.93 1.29
C ILE A 444 -22.25 -12.08 0.13
N ASN A 445 -23.50 -12.29 -0.33
CA ASN A 445 -24.05 -11.44 -1.39
C ASN A 445 -24.22 -9.98 -0.92
N ASP A 446 -24.67 -9.77 0.31
CA ASP A 446 -24.80 -8.44 0.92
C ASP A 446 -23.42 -7.76 1.05
N GLU A 447 -22.37 -8.51 1.44
CA GLU A 447 -20.98 -8.04 1.54
C GLU A 447 -20.40 -7.67 0.17
N ILE A 448 -20.55 -8.52 -0.84
CA ILE A 448 -20.10 -8.27 -2.21
C ILE A 448 -20.78 -7.03 -2.81
N GLU A 449 -22.09 -6.87 -2.59
CA GLU A 449 -22.82 -5.68 -3.05
C GLU A 449 -22.29 -4.40 -2.36
N ALA A 450 -22.03 -4.46 -1.06
CA ALA A 450 -21.44 -3.35 -0.31
C ALA A 450 -20.02 -3.03 -0.83
N SER A 451 -19.18 -4.04 -1.02
CA SER A 451 -17.81 -3.90 -1.54
C SER A 451 -17.79 -3.28 -2.94
N ARG A 452 -18.73 -3.68 -3.81
CA ARG A 452 -18.88 -3.09 -5.15
C ARG A 452 -19.24 -1.61 -5.08
N LYS A 453 -20.19 -1.22 -4.21
CA LYS A 453 -20.56 0.20 -4.01
C LYS A 453 -19.39 1.02 -3.47
N ILE A 454 -18.61 0.45 -2.55
CA ILE A 454 -17.39 1.09 -2.06
C ILE A 454 -16.44 1.31 -3.24
N LEU A 455 -16.13 0.28 -4.01
CA LEU A 455 -15.20 0.35 -5.13
C LEU A 455 -15.65 1.37 -6.20
N GLU A 456 -16.96 1.45 -6.49
CA GLU A 456 -17.54 2.45 -7.39
C GLU A 456 -17.34 3.89 -6.87
N SER A 457 -17.36 4.09 -5.55
CA SER A 457 -17.15 5.40 -4.92
C SER A 457 -15.69 5.87 -4.88
N LEU A 458 -14.73 4.97 -5.16
CA LEU A 458 -13.30 5.29 -5.19
C LEU A 458 -12.82 5.87 -6.54
N LYS A 459 -13.65 5.75 -7.59
CA LYS A 459 -13.40 6.35 -8.90
C LYS A 459 -13.65 7.86 -8.87
#